data_505d69128559fa0d9a2ed80203a83374
#
_entry.id   505d69128559fa0d9a2ed80203a83374
#
_cell.length_a   1.000
_cell.length_b   1.000
_cell.length_c   1.000
_cell.angle_alpha   90.00
_cell.angle_beta   90.00
_cell.angle_gamma   90.00
#
_symmetry.space_group_name_H-M   'P 1'
#
loop_
_entity.id
_entity.type
_entity.pdbx_description
1 polymer ?
#
loop_
_entity_poly.entity_id
_entity_poly.type
_entity_poly.pdbx_seq_one_letter_code
_entity_poly.pdbx_strand_id
1 'polypeptide(L)'
;MPENNDDWYDTVEDGGKLLQGDLLVGCPILRPSRDIPFPVPEDGNLSATVQNQNVVVLTQSCDLEQNKVDGVVCCIHFDLEQAKEQSPLLSKKQILEEIKKGRHVRYTLLAARDAEPKLSLRIVDLGDIFVLPKEYLEKVAAAQNPRLRLRAPYREHLSQAFGRFYMRIALPRDPL
;
A
#
# COMPACT_ATOMS: atom_id res chain seq x y z
N MET A 1 -7.98 -3.79 -26.79
CA MET A 1 -8.32 -5.10 -26.22
C MET A 1 -8.52 -4.87 -24.73
N PRO A 2 -9.52 -5.45 -24.04
CA PRO A 2 -9.53 -5.40 -22.60
C PRO A 2 -8.27 -6.15 -22.14
N GLU A 3 -7.38 -5.45 -21.45
CA GLU A 3 -6.26 -6.08 -20.77
C GLU A 3 -6.84 -7.11 -19.80
N ASN A 4 -6.37 -8.34 -19.90
CA ASN A 4 -6.77 -9.37 -18.94
C ASN A 4 -6.22 -8.94 -17.57
N ASN A 5 -7.11 -8.43 -16.71
CA ASN A 5 -6.73 -7.91 -15.39
C ASN A 5 -6.06 -8.95 -14.48
N ASP A 6 -6.21 -10.25 -14.82
CA ASP A 6 -5.56 -11.35 -14.11
C ASP A 6 -4.02 -11.32 -14.27
N ASP A 7 -3.52 -10.66 -15.33
CA ASP A 7 -2.08 -10.55 -15.60
C ASP A 7 -1.34 -9.60 -14.63
N TRP A 8 -2.06 -8.85 -13.80
CA TRP A 8 -1.44 -7.94 -12.84
C TRP A 8 -0.76 -8.65 -11.67
N TYR A 9 -1.12 -9.89 -11.40
CA TYR A 9 -0.76 -10.58 -10.17
C TYR A 9 -0.21 -11.97 -10.39
N ASP A 10 0.81 -12.30 -9.61
CA ASP A 10 1.19 -13.68 -9.33
C ASP A 10 0.45 -14.17 -8.09
N THR A 11 0.13 -15.45 -8.04
CA THR A 11 -0.33 -16.14 -6.85
C THR A 11 0.89 -16.69 -6.11
N VAL A 12 1.08 -16.29 -4.85
CA VAL A 12 2.17 -16.75 -3.99
C VAL A 12 1.64 -17.82 -3.08
N GLU A 13 2.17 -19.03 -3.25
CA GLU A 13 1.83 -20.23 -2.49
C GLU A 13 2.67 -20.34 -1.21
N ASP A 14 2.44 -21.43 -0.45
CA ASP A 14 3.14 -21.74 0.80
C ASP A 14 4.67 -21.63 0.68
N GLY A 15 5.29 -21.06 1.72
CA GLY A 15 6.73 -20.85 1.76
C GLY A 15 7.25 -19.70 0.88
N GLY A 16 6.37 -19.01 0.16
CA GLY A 16 6.76 -17.85 -0.63
C GLY A 16 7.26 -16.70 0.27
N LYS A 17 8.48 -16.20 0.00
CA LYS A 17 9.07 -15.08 0.73
C LYS A 17 8.23 -13.83 0.61
N LEU A 18 8.31 -12.93 1.61
CA LEU A 18 7.76 -11.57 1.53
C LEU A 18 8.59 -10.75 0.55
N LEU A 19 7.95 -10.20 -0.49
CA LEU A 19 8.61 -9.36 -1.51
C LEU A 19 7.77 -8.12 -1.81
N GLN A 20 8.37 -7.20 -2.55
CA GLN A 20 7.69 -6.01 -3.07
C GLN A 20 6.46 -6.39 -3.90
N GLY A 21 5.38 -5.65 -3.70
CA GLY A 21 4.12 -5.88 -4.38
C GLY A 21 3.22 -6.91 -3.71
N ASP A 22 3.64 -7.57 -2.60
CA ASP A 22 2.76 -8.45 -1.83
C ASP A 22 1.58 -7.67 -1.27
N LEU A 23 0.39 -8.19 -1.48
CA LEU A 23 -0.86 -7.69 -0.90
C LEU A 23 -1.19 -8.51 0.34
N LEU A 24 -1.23 -7.85 1.48
CA LEU A 24 -1.58 -8.46 2.76
C LEU A 24 -2.92 -7.92 3.23
N VAL A 25 -3.84 -8.82 3.55
CA VAL A 25 -5.23 -8.49 3.93
C VAL A 25 -5.39 -8.56 5.45
N GLY A 26 -6.10 -7.58 6.02
CA GLY A 26 -6.42 -7.59 7.45
C GLY A 26 -5.17 -7.54 8.36
N CYS A 27 -4.09 -6.93 7.92
CA CYS A 27 -2.85 -6.79 8.68
C CYS A 27 -3.10 -5.91 9.93
N PRO A 28 -2.91 -6.41 11.15
CA PRO A 28 -3.01 -5.61 12.36
C PRO A 28 -1.93 -4.53 12.41
N ILE A 29 -2.34 -3.27 12.44
CA ILE A 29 -1.44 -2.11 12.49
C ILE A 29 -1.71 -1.30 13.74
N LEU A 30 -0.65 -0.95 14.46
CA LEU A 30 -0.73 -0.09 15.61
C LEU A 30 -0.73 1.38 15.17
N ARG A 31 -1.82 2.08 15.46
CA ARG A 31 -1.90 3.53 15.25
C ARG A 31 -1.79 4.26 16.59
N PRO A 32 -0.80 5.14 16.76
CA PRO A 32 -0.74 5.98 17.95
C PRO A 32 -1.96 6.90 18.01
N SER A 33 -2.35 7.30 19.22
CA SER A 33 -3.36 8.33 19.41
C SER A 33 -2.94 9.63 18.71
N ARG A 34 -3.93 10.42 18.24
CA ARG A 34 -3.65 11.77 17.71
C ARG A 34 -3.20 12.75 18.80
N ASP A 35 -3.64 12.47 20.04
CA ASP A 35 -3.35 13.30 21.21
C ASP A 35 -2.15 12.74 21.99
N ILE A 36 -1.02 12.54 21.28
CA ILE A 36 0.23 12.14 21.92
C ILE A 36 0.74 13.32 22.75
N PRO A 37 0.89 13.16 24.07
CA PRO A 37 1.41 14.24 24.90
C PRO A 37 2.89 14.50 24.60
N PHE A 38 3.27 15.77 24.65
CA PHE A 38 4.66 16.20 24.61
C PHE A 38 4.92 17.23 25.74
N PRO A 39 5.89 16.98 26.64
CA PRO A 39 6.79 15.81 26.69
C PRO A 39 6.05 14.50 27.01
N VAL A 40 6.69 13.37 26.66
CA VAL A 40 6.16 12.03 26.98
C VAL A 40 6.04 11.90 28.50
N PRO A 41 4.95 11.30 29.04
CA PRO A 41 4.79 11.06 30.46
C PRO A 41 5.96 10.25 31.04
N GLU A 42 6.30 10.51 32.32
CA GLU A 42 7.42 9.83 33.00
C GLU A 42 7.26 8.31 33.07
N ASP A 43 6.02 7.80 33.12
CA ASP A 43 5.69 6.38 33.09
C ASP A 43 5.89 5.76 31.69
N GLY A 44 6.14 6.57 30.67
CA GLY A 44 6.37 6.13 29.28
C GLY A 44 5.14 5.54 28.60
N ASN A 45 3.95 5.59 29.20
CA ASN A 45 2.73 5.00 28.66
C ASN A 45 2.06 5.91 27.65
N LEU A 46 1.87 5.39 26.42
CA LEU A 46 1.14 6.06 25.34
C LEU A 46 -0.01 5.19 24.86
N SER A 47 -1.14 5.85 24.55
CA SER A 47 -2.29 5.15 23.98
C SER A 47 -2.12 4.93 22.48
N ALA A 48 -2.45 3.72 22.03
CA ALA A 48 -2.50 3.37 20.64
C ALA A 48 -3.69 2.44 20.37
N THR A 49 -4.16 2.42 19.12
CA THR A 49 -5.23 1.51 18.69
C THR A 49 -4.70 0.53 17.66
N VAL A 50 -5.16 -0.73 17.73
CA VAL A 50 -4.91 -1.72 16.69
C VAL A 50 -6.03 -1.63 15.65
N GLN A 51 -5.67 -1.50 14.39
CA GLN A 51 -6.59 -1.49 13.26
C GLN A 51 -6.17 -2.53 12.24
N ASN A 52 -7.10 -3.35 11.78
CA ASN A 52 -6.83 -4.28 10.70
C ASN A 52 -6.90 -3.53 9.36
N GLN A 53 -5.79 -3.50 8.63
CA GLN A 53 -5.66 -2.79 7.36
C GLN A 53 -5.20 -3.74 6.26
N ASN A 54 -5.63 -3.47 5.02
CA ASN A 54 -5.05 -4.12 3.86
C ASN A 54 -3.87 -3.30 3.37
N VAL A 55 -2.72 -3.93 3.20
CA VAL A 55 -1.49 -3.23 2.84
C VAL A 55 -0.81 -3.85 1.62
N VAL A 56 -0.13 -3.02 0.85
CA VAL A 56 0.78 -3.46 -0.22
C VAL A 56 2.20 -3.09 0.15
N VAL A 57 3.12 -4.05 -0.04
CA VAL A 57 4.54 -3.89 0.28
C VAL A 57 5.22 -3.02 -0.78
N LEU A 58 5.90 -1.94 -0.36
CA LEU A 58 6.64 -1.02 -1.23
C LEU A 58 8.14 -1.24 -1.20
N THR A 59 8.71 -1.70 -0.09
CA THR A 59 10.14 -1.98 0.04
C THR A 59 10.60 -2.93 -1.06
N GLN A 60 11.72 -2.62 -1.69
CA GLN A 60 12.23 -3.38 -2.84
C GLN A 60 12.58 -4.81 -2.48
N SER A 61 12.30 -5.74 -3.39
CA SER A 61 12.55 -7.18 -3.20
C SER A 61 14.00 -7.48 -2.87
N CYS A 62 14.96 -6.82 -3.52
CA CYS A 62 16.39 -7.01 -3.27
C CYS A 62 16.82 -6.65 -1.83
N ASP A 63 16.18 -5.64 -1.24
CA ASP A 63 16.49 -5.24 0.14
C ASP A 63 15.91 -6.21 1.16
N LEU A 64 14.70 -6.73 0.85
CA LEU A 64 14.05 -7.77 1.66
C LEU A 64 14.82 -9.10 1.62
N GLU A 65 15.23 -9.54 0.43
CA GLU A 65 15.94 -10.81 0.24
C GLU A 65 17.35 -10.82 0.84
N GLN A 66 18.03 -9.67 0.77
CA GLN A 66 19.39 -9.52 1.29
C GLN A 66 19.45 -9.06 2.75
N ASN A 67 18.30 -8.99 3.44
CA ASN A 67 18.20 -8.53 4.84
C ASN A 67 18.88 -7.16 5.08
N LYS A 68 18.73 -6.23 4.12
CA LYS A 68 19.31 -4.89 4.24
C LYS A 68 18.47 -3.94 5.09
N VAL A 69 17.23 -4.33 5.39
CA VAL A 69 16.25 -3.49 6.09
C VAL A 69 15.52 -4.32 7.15
N ASP A 70 15.32 -3.72 8.33
CA ASP A 70 14.51 -4.30 9.41
C ASP A 70 13.07 -3.79 9.33
N GLY A 71 12.86 -2.60 8.74
CA GLY A 71 11.57 -1.97 8.55
C GLY A 71 11.10 -2.05 7.10
N VAL A 72 9.88 -2.50 6.90
CA VAL A 72 9.23 -2.64 5.59
C VAL A 72 8.21 -1.54 5.40
N VAL A 73 8.37 -0.75 4.35
CA VAL A 73 7.43 0.30 3.96
C VAL A 73 6.22 -0.34 3.28
N CYS A 74 5.03 0.00 3.76
CA CYS A 74 3.75 -0.44 3.21
C CYS A 74 2.83 0.76 3.00
N CYS A 75 1.96 0.68 1.98
CA CYS A 75 0.80 1.58 1.81
C CYS A 75 -0.50 0.84 2.10
N ILE A 76 -1.50 1.57 2.61
CA ILE A 76 -2.85 1.04 2.71
C ILE A 76 -3.49 0.95 1.32
N HIS A 77 -4.24 -0.13 1.12
CA HIS A 77 -5.16 -0.22 0.00
C HIS A 77 -6.57 -0.61 0.47
N PHE A 78 -7.57 -0.12 -0.19
CA PHE A 78 -8.98 -0.35 0.15
C PHE A 78 -9.83 -0.57 -1.10
N ASP A 79 -10.97 -1.20 -0.92
CA ASP A 79 -11.96 -1.40 -1.98
C ASP A 79 -12.47 -0.07 -2.51
N LEU A 80 -12.56 0.06 -3.85
CA LEU A 80 -12.99 1.32 -4.49
C LEU A 80 -14.42 1.71 -4.12
N GLU A 81 -15.34 0.74 -4.07
CA GLU A 81 -16.75 1.05 -3.78
C GLU A 81 -16.91 1.49 -2.33
N GLN A 82 -16.24 0.81 -1.39
CA GLN A 82 -16.19 1.24 0.01
C GLN A 82 -15.55 2.62 0.17
N ALA A 83 -14.50 2.90 -0.59
CA ALA A 83 -13.84 4.20 -0.57
C ALA A 83 -14.74 5.35 -1.04
N LYS A 84 -15.55 5.11 -2.05
CA LYS A 84 -16.53 6.10 -2.54
C LYS A 84 -17.58 6.45 -1.48
N GLU A 85 -18.01 5.47 -0.70
CA GLU A 85 -18.96 5.68 0.39
C GLU A 85 -18.36 6.55 1.51
N GLN A 86 -17.07 6.38 1.79
CA GLN A 86 -16.36 7.08 2.86
C GLN A 86 -15.80 8.45 2.44
N SER A 87 -15.56 8.65 1.15
CA SER A 87 -14.94 9.87 0.63
C SER A 87 -15.68 10.45 -0.57
N PRO A 88 -16.37 11.60 -0.40
CA PRO A 88 -17.02 12.29 -1.52
C PRO A 88 -16.06 12.66 -2.65
N LEU A 89 -14.76 12.80 -2.36
CA LEU A 89 -13.74 13.06 -3.37
C LEU A 89 -13.61 11.90 -4.35
N LEU A 90 -13.59 10.67 -3.86
CA LEU A 90 -13.43 9.46 -4.66
C LEU A 90 -14.70 9.07 -5.44
N SER A 91 -15.84 9.70 -5.12
CA SER A 91 -17.08 9.56 -5.90
C SER A 91 -17.12 10.45 -7.16
N LYS A 92 -16.19 11.42 -7.29
CA LYS A 92 -16.15 12.33 -8.44
C LYS A 92 -15.56 11.62 -9.67
N LYS A 93 -16.34 11.57 -10.78
CA LYS A 93 -15.92 10.93 -12.02
C LYS A 93 -14.56 11.44 -12.54
N GLN A 94 -14.31 12.75 -12.46
CA GLN A 94 -13.04 13.35 -12.90
C GLN A 94 -11.85 12.80 -12.10
N ILE A 95 -11.98 12.69 -10.78
CA ILE A 95 -10.92 12.16 -9.91
C ILE A 95 -10.64 10.69 -10.22
N LEU A 96 -11.70 9.88 -10.41
CA LEU A 96 -11.54 8.48 -10.79
C LEU A 96 -10.83 8.32 -12.14
N GLU A 97 -11.14 9.18 -13.12
CA GLU A 97 -10.44 9.16 -14.41
C GLU A 97 -8.95 9.54 -14.28
N GLU A 98 -8.62 10.51 -13.43
CA GLU A 98 -7.22 10.86 -13.14
C GLU A 98 -6.47 9.71 -12.44
N ILE A 99 -7.14 9.02 -11.50
CA ILE A 99 -6.57 7.84 -10.83
C ILE A 99 -6.34 6.71 -11.85
N LYS A 100 -7.34 6.39 -12.68
CA LYS A 100 -7.24 5.36 -13.73
C LYS A 100 -6.11 5.63 -14.73
N LYS A 101 -5.87 6.89 -15.05
CA LYS A 101 -4.79 7.32 -15.95
C LYS A 101 -3.42 7.42 -15.25
N GLY A 102 -3.34 7.08 -13.96
CA GLY A 102 -2.11 7.19 -13.17
C GLY A 102 -1.62 8.63 -12.98
N ARG A 103 -2.51 9.62 -13.13
CA ARG A 103 -2.20 11.07 -13.02
C ARG A 103 -2.50 11.63 -11.64
N HIS A 104 -3.34 10.96 -10.87
CA HIS A 104 -3.65 11.41 -9.52
C HIS A 104 -2.42 11.25 -8.62
N VAL A 105 -2.10 12.30 -7.87
CA VAL A 105 -0.84 12.34 -7.13
C VAL A 105 -0.84 11.39 -5.95
N ARG A 106 -1.94 11.34 -5.18
CA ARG A 106 -2.05 10.60 -3.92
C ARG A 106 -2.54 9.16 -4.09
N TYR A 107 -3.38 8.92 -5.08
CA TYR A 107 -4.06 7.63 -5.24
C TYR A 107 -3.62 6.93 -6.52
N THR A 108 -3.42 5.62 -6.43
CA THR A 108 -3.22 4.76 -7.60
C THR A 108 -4.12 3.52 -7.52
N LEU A 109 -4.37 2.87 -8.66
CA LEU A 109 -5.24 1.71 -8.74
C LEU A 109 -4.45 0.41 -8.64
N LEU A 110 -5.13 -0.59 -8.07
CA LEU A 110 -4.83 -2.01 -8.26
C LEU A 110 -6.02 -2.64 -9.00
N ALA A 111 -5.75 -3.30 -10.12
CA ALA A 111 -6.78 -3.90 -10.96
C ALA A 111 -7.57 -4.97 -10.20
N ALA A 112 -8.83 -5.14 -10.56
CA ALA A 112 -9.61 -6.27 -10.10
C ALA A 112 -9.06 -7.58 -10.68
N ARG A 113 -9.27 -8.69 -9.98
CA ARG A 113 -8.93 -10.03 -10.41
C ARG A 113 -10.13 -10.96 -10.20
N ASP A 114 -10.52 -11.69 -11.25
CA ASP A 114 -11.65 -12.60 -11.21
C ASP A 114 -11.24 -14.04 -10.84
N ALA A 115 -9.99 -14.43 -11.16
CA ALA A 115 -9.43 -15.72 -10.76
C ALA A 115 -9.15 -15.78 -9.25
N GLU A 116 -9.12 -16.97 -8.66
CA GLU A 116 -8.79 -17.17 -7.25
C GLU A 116 -7.27 -16.97 -6.99
N PRO A 117 -6.87 -16.29 -5.92
CA PRO A 117 -7.70 -15.48 -5.01
C PRO A 117 -8.30 -14.26 -5.70
N LYS A 118 -9.60 -14.02 -5.52
CA LYS A 118 -10.30 -12.86 -6.09
C LYS A 118 -9.87 -11.56 -5.43
N LEU A 119 -9.85 -10.49 -6.23
CA LEU A 119 -9.60 -9.15 -5.75
C LEU A 119 -10.56 -8.16 -6.43
N SER A 120 -11.28 -7.38 -5.65
CA SER A 120 -12.05 -6.25 -6.17
C SER A 120 -11.13 -5.14 -6.66
N LEU A 121 -11.65 -4.20 -7.46
CA LEU A 121 -10.90 -3.01 -7.85
C LEU A 121 -10.55 -2.19 -6.60
N ARG A 122 -9.26 -1.89 -6.41
CA ARG A 122 -8.78 -1.24 -5.20
C ARG A 122 -8.04 0.05 -5.48
N ILE A 123 -7.98 0.89 -4.46
CA ILE A 123 -7.18 2.12 -4.45
C ILE A 123 -6.08 1.96 -3.40
N VAL A 124 -4.85 2.34 -3.77
CA VAL A 124 -3.74 2.53 -2.83
C VAL A 124 -3.67 4.01 -2.45
N ASP A 125 -3.61 4.29 -1.15
CA ASP A 125 -3.36 5.63 -0.63
C ASP A 125 -1.86 5.81 -0.35
N LEU A 126 -1.16 6.50 -1.25
CA LEU A 126 0.27 6.76 -1.13
C LEU A 126 0.62 7.70 0.03
N GLY A 127 -0.37 8.40 0.58
CA GLY A 127 -0.20 9.28 1.75
C GLY A 127 -0.43 8.58 3.09
N ASP A 128 -0.91 7.33 3.11
CA ASP A 128 -1.12 6.56 4.34
C ASP A 128 -0.17 5.37 4.35
N ILE A 129 1.05 5.62 4.85
CA ILE A 129 2.16 4.67 4.88
C ILE A 129 2.47 4.21 6.29
N PHE A 130 3.01 3.01 6.36
CA PHE A 130 3.53 2.41 7.59
C PHE A 130 4.91 1.82 7.34
N VAL A 131 5.74 1.88 8.38
CA VAL A 131 6.95 1.10 8.46
C VAL A 131 6.72 0.03 9.52
N LEU A 132 6.70 -1.23 9.09
CA LEU A 132 6.42 -2.38 9.96
C LEU A 132 7.64 -3.28 10.03
N PRO A 133 7.88 -3.94 11.18
CA PRO A 133 8.99 -4.88 11.30
C PRO A 133 8.90 -6.00 10.26
N LYS A 134 10.00 -6.31 9.60
CA LYS A 134 10.06 -7.35 8.56
C LYS A 134 9.57 -8.69 9.06
N GLU A 135 10.09 -9.15 10.21
CA GLU A 135 9.70 -10.43 10.80
C GLU A 135 8.20 -10.52 11.12
N TYR A 136 7.59 -9.39 11.51
CA TYR A 136 6.15 -9.32 11.73
C TYR A 136 5.38 -9.54 10.42
N LEU A 137 5.76 -8.84 9.35
CA LEU A 137 5.10 -8.98 8.05
C LEU A 137 5.33 -10.35 7.41
N GLU A 138 6.48 -10.98 7.63
CA GLU A 138 6.74 -12.36 7.21
C GLU A 138 5.78 -13.35 7.88
N LYS A 139 5.47 -13.16 9.17
CA LYS A 139 4.47 -13.97 9.89
C LYS A 139 3.06 -13.73 9.32
N VAL A 140 2.69 -12.47 9.06
CA VAL A 140 1.40 -12.13 8.45
C VAL A 140 1.29 -12.74 7.05
N ALA A 141 2.34 -12.64 6.23
CA ALA A 141 2.39 -13.20 4.89
C ALA A 141 2.31 -14.74 4.88
N ALA A 142 2.96 -15.41 5.82
CA ALA A 142 2.91 -16.86 5.96
C ALA A 142 1.53 -17.37 6.39
N ALA A 143 0.77 -16.57 7.13
CA ALA A 143 -0.61 -16.89 7.53
C ALA A 143 -1.63 -16.69 6.40
N GLN A 144 -1.24 -16.04 5.29
CA GLN A 144 -2.09 -15.74 4.15
C GLN A 144 -1.65 -16.53 2.91
N ASN A 145 -2.23 -17.69 2.73
CA ASN A 145 -1.87 -18.60 1.66
C ASN A 145 -3.13 -19.15 0.97
N PRO A 146 -3.28 -18.97 -0.34
CA PRO A 146 -2.40 -18.15 -1.22
C PRO A 146 -2.62 -16.63 -1.03
N ARG A 147 -1.60 -15.84 -1.39
CA ARG A 147 -1.71 -14.37 -1.44
C ARG A 147 -1.35 -13.83 -2.82
N LEU A 148 -1.74 -12.61 -3.12
CA LEU A 148 -1.43 -11.94 -4.38
C LEU A 148 -0.17 -11.08 -4.27
N ARG A 149 0.59 -11.04 -5.37
CA ARG A 149 1.76 -10.17 -5.55
C ARG A 149 1.69 -9.48 -6.90
N LEU A 150 1.92 -8.17 -6.92
CA LEU A 150 2.02 -7.41 -8.16
C LEU A 150 3.21 -7.90 -8.99
N ARG A 151 2.94 -8.14 -10.28
CA ARG A 151 3.95 -8.47 -11.28
C ARG A 151 4.60 -7.21 -11.85
N ALA A 152 5.74 -7.37 -12.51
CA ALA A 152 6.27 -6.38 -13.42
C ALA A 152 5.30 -6.21 -14.62
N PRO A 153 5.04 -5.00 -15.12
CA PRO A 153 5.58 -3.70 -14.70
C PRO A 153 4.74 -3.00 -13.62
N TYR A 154 3.66 -3.61 -13.13
CA TYR A 154 2.70 -2.95 -12.22
C TYR A 154 3.30 -2.63 -10.85
N ARG A 155 4.19 -3.50 -10.38
CA ARG A 155 4.98 -3.28 -9.16
C ARG A 155 5.89 -2.04 -9.31
N GLU A 156 6.55 -1.89 -10.45
CA GLU A 156 7.40 -0.75 -10.78
C GLU A 156 6.57 0.54 -10.93
N HIS A 157 5.39 0.45 -11.53
CA HIS A 157 4.46 1.59 -11.62
C HIS A 157 4.02 2.07 -10.23
N LEU A 158 3.73 1.14 -9.29
CA LEU A 158 3.42 1.49 -7.91
C LEU A 158 4.60 2.22 -7.24
N SER A 159 5.82 1.72 -7.42
CA SER A 159 7.04 2.35 -6.89
C SER A 159 7.27 3.74 -7.46
N GLN A 160 7.06 3.93 -8.75
CA GLN A 160 7.15 5.24 -9.41
C GLN A 160 6.07 6.21 -8.90
N ALA A 161 4.84 5.72 -8.71
CA ALA A 161 3.76 6.54 -8.15
C ALA A 161 4.10 7.01 -6.73
N PHE A 162 4.63 6.11 -5.90
CA PHE A 162 5.10 6.41 -4.55
C PHE A 162 6.24 7.46 -4.57
N GLY A 163 7.26 7.24 -5.40
CA GLY A 163 8.36 8.20 -5.56
C GLY A 163 7.85 9.58 -5.98
N ARG A 164 6.97 9.66 -6.99
CA ARG A 164 6.37 10.93 -7.43
C ARG A 164 5.57 11.63 -6.33
N PHE A 165 4.90 10.87 -5.47
CA PHE A 165 4.14 11.45 -4.36
C PHE A 165 5.05 12.15 -3.35
N TYR A 166 6.17 11.54 -2.96
CA TYR A 166 7.08 12.08 -1.94
C TYR A 166 8.15 13.03 -2.49
N MET A 167 8.52 12.89 -3.77
CA MET A 167 9.53 13.72 -4.42
C MET A 167 8.95 14.99 -5.08
N ARG A 168 7.78 15.44 -4.65
CA ARG A 168 7.17 16.68 -5.15
C ARG A 168 8.03 17.89 -4.74
N ILE A 169 8.81 18.39 -5.68
CA ILE A 169 9.58 19.63 -5.51
C ILE A 169 8.78 20.76 -6.14
N ALA A 170 8.37 21.73 -5.33
CA ALA A 170 7.86 23.00 -5.84
C ALA A 170 9.07 23.81 -6.30
N LEU A 171 9.40 23.77 -7.58
CA LEU A 171 10.40 24.69 -8.13
C LEU A 171 9.81 26.09 -8.15
N PRO A 172 10.59 27.14 -7.78
CA PRO A 172 10.16 28.54 -7.96
C PRO A 172 9.79 28.76 -9.43
N ARG A 173 8.70 29.48 -9.68
CA ARG A 173 8.25 29.76 -11.05
C ARG A 173 9.17 30.72 -11.80
N ASP A 174 9.92 31.50 -11.06
CA ASP A 174 10.96 32.39 -11.58
C ASP A 174 12.26 32.18 -10.81
N PRO A 175 13.27 31.50 -11.39
CA PRO A 175 14.56 31.31 -10.77
C PRO A 175 15.46 32.54 -10.91
N LEU A 176 14.98 33.68 -11.45
CA LEU A 176 15.72 34.94 -11.62
C LEU A 176 14.89 36.13 -11.16
#